data_2ab7b7dae88275792b0aca4a1e5c80c0
#
_entry.id   2ab7b7dae88275792b0aca4a1e5c80c0
#
_cell.length_a   1.000
_cell.length_b   1.000
_cell.length_c   1.000
_cell.angle_alpha   90.00
_cell.angle_beta   90.00
_cell.angle_gamma   90.00
#
_symmetry.space_group_name_H-M   'P 1'
#
loop_
_entity.id
_entity.type
_entity.pdbx_description
1 polymer ?
#
loop_
_entity_poly.entity_id
_entity_poly.type
_entity_poly.pdbx_seq_one_letter_code
_entity_poly.pdbx_strand_id
1 'polypeptide(L)'
;MRLLEEKEAKRTGRCLTVVQMLPELEGGGVERGTLEVGRYLAGKGHRSIVVSGGGRLVSQLEKEGSRHITWTVGSKSPLSLRYVLPLRRLLQKNKVDILHLRSRMPAWVGYLAWKSLPECRRPILVTTFHGFYSVNAYSAIMAKGTGVIAVSDSIRRHIRERYGREEGVTLIFRGVDMQQFATEHVDPMRVENLRQRWGINDQTPLIMLPGRLTRLKGQDVFIKCLGMLRHQDFQAVLVGDTEENPGFVEELRQLTAHSGLAGKVRMVGHCMDMPAAYALADIVISASSSEPEAFGRTTIEAMAMGKPVIATAHGGSLETVVDLETGWLVQPSDPIDMARALDEALSMESSRLSEFGEKGKIRVRENFTTDSMCEQTEALYRKLLGGRRALAPA
;
A
#
# COMPACT_ATOMS: atom_id res chain seq x y z
N MET A 1 31.89 1.21 27.73
CA MET A 1 31.52 1.07 26.33
C MET A 1 31.10 -0.38 26.02
N ARG A 2 31.93 -1.40 26.13
CA ARG A 2 31.58 -2.83 25.89
C ARG A 2 30.36 -3.34 26.68
N LEU A 3 30.23 -3.00 27.97
CA LEU A 3 29.09 -3.40 28.83
C LEU A 3 27.76 -2.71 28.42
N LEU A 4 27.81 -1.53 27.79
CA LEU A 4 26.64 -0.85 27.23
C LEU A 4 26.26 -1.47 25.89
N GLU A 5 27.23 -1.83 25.06
CA GLU A 5 27.03 -2.53 23.78
C GLU A 5 26.50 -3.96 24.01
N GLU A 6 27.00 -4.70 25.01
CA GLU A 6 26.45 -6.02 25.38
C GLU A 6 25.05 -5.93 26.01
N LYS A 7 24.73 -4.86 26.74
CA LYS A 7 23.36 -4.60 27.22
C LYS A 7 22.43 -4.18 26.10
N GLU A 8 22.90 -3.42 25.13
CA GLU A 8 22.16 -3.08 23.92
C GLU A 8 21.95 -4.30 23.01
N ALA A 9 22.94 -5.14 22.80
CA ALA A 9 22.84 -6.42 22.07
C ALA A 9 21.86 -7.40 22.76
N LYS A 10 21.89 -7.52 24.09
CA LYS A 10 20.88 -8.27 24.87
C LYS A 10 19.49 -7.62 24.84
N ARG A 11 19.37 -6.30 24.60
CA ARG A 11 18.11 -5.57 24.40
C ARG A 11 17.49 -5.84 23.04
N THR A 12 18.28 -6.07 21.99
CA THR A 12 17.82 -6.33 20.61
C THR A 12 17.24 -7.73 20.43
N GLY A 13 17.57 -8.70 21.31
CA GLY A 13 17.12 -10.10 21.22
C GLY A 13 15.78 -10.46 21.86
N ARG A 14 15.08 -9.52 22.54
CA ARG A 14 13.79 -9.87 23.17
C ARG A 14 12.69 -10.10 22.15
N CYS A 15 12.02 -11.25 22.24
CA CYS A 15 10.79 -11.55 21.51
C CYS A 15 9.67 -10.57 21.91
N LEU A 16 9.05 -9.91 20.93
CA LEU A 16 7.91 -9.00 21.12
C LEU A 16 6.59 -9.74 20.87
N THR A 17 5.53 -9.31 21.58
CA THR A 17 4.15 -9.66 21.24
C THR A 17 3.47 -8.45 20.63
N VAL A 18 3.13 -8.51 19.34
CA VAL A 18 2.53 -7.43 18.57
C VAL A 18 1.10 -7.80 18.20
N VAL A 19 0.15 -6.90 18.45
CA VAL A 19 -1.23 -7.00 17.97
C VAL A 19 -1.44 -5.95 16.92
N GLN A 20 -1.77 -6.34 15.69
CA GLN A 20 -2.19 -5.46 14.60
C GLN A 20 -3.70 -5.50 14.45
N MET A 21 -4.35 -4.35 14.23
CA MET A 21 -5.79 -4.27 14.05
C MET A 21 -6.16 -3.52 12.78
N LEU A 22 -7.03 -4.13 11.96
CA LEU A 22 -7.56 -3.56 10.72
C LEU A 22 -9.01 -4.04 10.50
N PRO A 23 -9.77 -3.46 9.54
CA PRO A 23 -11.16 -3.87 9.30
C PRO A 23 -11.28 -5.31 8.82
N GLU A 24 -10.59 -5.65 7.74
CA GLU A 24 -10.72 -6.90 6.99
C GLU A 24 -9.38 -7.30 6.38
N LEU A 25 -9.29 -8.49 5.79
CA LEU A 25 -8.10 -9.04 5.14
C LEU A 25 -8.44 -9.53 3.71
N GLU A 26 -8.98 -8.60 2.86
CA GLU A 26 -9.42 -8.96 1.51
C GLU A 26 -8.32 -8.80 0.44
N GLY A 27 -7.58 -7.69 0.40
CA GLY A 27 -6.52 -7.57 -0.61
C GLY A 27 -6.05 -6.15 -0.93
N GLY A 28 -6.41 -5.17 -0.14
CA GLY A 28 -5.94 -3.79 -0.28
C GLY A 28 -4.51 -3.58 0.25
N GLY A 29 -4.01 -2.36 0.07
CA GLY A 29 -2.64 -2.02 0.50
C GLY A 29 -2.43 -2.09 2.02
N VAL A 30 -3.46 -1.83 2.83
CA VAL A 30 -3.40 -1.93 4.30
C VAL A 30 -3.26 -3.39 4.71
N GLU A 31 -4.06 -4.25 4.11
CA GLU A 31 -4.14 -5.69 4.37
C GLU A 31 -2.82 -6.37 4.01
N ARG A 32 -2.31 -6.14 2.80
CA ARG A 32 -1.01 -6.67 2.36
C ARG A 32 0.11 -6.24 3.29
N GLY A 33 0.19 -4.95 3.65
CA GLY A 33 1.20 -4.47 4.59
C GLY A 33 1.04 -5.03 6.00
N THR A 34 -0.15 -5.49 6.39
CA THR A 34 -0.35 -6.19 7.66
C THR A 34 0.22 -7.60 7.59
N LEU A 35 0.04 -8.31 6.46
CA LEU A 35 0.65 -9.61 6.21
C LEU A 35 2.18 -9.50 6.20
N GLU A 36 2.73 -8.56 5.44
CA GLU A 36 4.16 -8.32 5.29
C GLU A 36 4.84 -8.13 6.66
N VAL A 37 4.30 -7.22 7.49
CA VAL A 37 4.80 -7.01 8.86
C VAL A 37 4.58 -8.25 9.73
N GLY A 38 3.45 -8.95 9.57
CA GLY A 38 3.15 -10.18 10.30
C GLY A 38 4.15 -11.29 10.01
N ARG A 39 4.40 -11.56 8.72
CA ARG A 39 5.40 -12.54 8.22
C ARG A 39 6.80 -12.23 8.74
N TYR A 40 7.21 -10.96 8.60
CA TYR A 40 8.52 -10.52 9.08
C TYR A 40 8.68 -10.73 10.59
N LEU A 41 7.69 -10.31 11.38
CA LEU A 41 7.72 -10.47 12.83
C LEU A 41 7.78 -11.94 13.25
N ALA A 42 6.97 -12.80 12.62
CA ALA A 42 6.97 -14.24 12.87
C ALA A 42 8.32 -14.87 12.49
N GLY A 43 8.88 -14.52 11.34
CA GLY A 43 10.21 -14.98 10.91
C GLY A 43 11.35 -14.56 11.82
N LYS A 44 11.22 -13.42 12.52
CA LYS A 44 12.17 -12.96 13.56
C LYS A 44 11.88 -13.55 14.96
N GLY A 45 10.94 -14.49 15.08
CA GLY A 45 10.59 -15.15 16.34
C GLY A 45 9.70 -14.30 17.26
N HIS A 46 9.07 -13.24 16.75
CA HIS A 46 8.08 -12.47 17.50
C HIS A 46 6.69 -13.12 17.45
N ARG A 47 5.85 -12.80 18.42
CA ARG A 47 4.46 -13.23 18.43
C ARG A 47 3.61 -12.20 17.69
N SER A 48 3.19 -12.54 16.47
CA SER A 48 2.29 -11.72 15.64
C SER A 48 0.85 -12.17 15.82
N ILE A 49 -0.03 -11.25 16.21
CA ILE A 49 -1.46 -11.46 16.35
C ILE A 49 -2.16 -10.39 15.50
N VAL A 50 -3.10 -10.81 14.66
CA VAL A 50 -3.89 -9.90 13.83
C VAL A 50 -5.36 -10.04 14.17
N VAL A 51 -6.03 -8.92 14.39
CA VAL A 51 -7.47 -8.83 14.68
C VAL A 51 -8.16 -8.12 13.53
N SER A 52 -9.08 -8.81 12.86
CA SER A 52 -9.90 -8.25 11.75
C SER A 52 -11.23 -8.98 11.61
N GLY A 53 -12.09 -8.51 10.71
CA GLY A 53 -13.36 -9.17 10.35
C GLY A 53 -13.20 -10.47 9.57
N GLY A 54 -11.97 -10.86 9.22
CA GLY A 54 -11.69 -12.00 8.32
C GLY A 54 -11.36 -11.55 6.91
N GLY A 55 -11.45 -12.46 5.94
CA GLY A 55 -11.20 -12.24 4.53
C GLY A 55 -10.29 -13.29 3.90
N ARG A 56 -10.15 -13.24 2.59
CA ARG A 56 -9.42 -14.25 1.78
C ARG A 56 -7.93 -14.38 2.12
N LEU A 57 -7.33 -13.36 2.71
CA LEU A 57 -5.90 -13.37 3.09
C LEU A 57 -5.64 -14.01 4.46
N VAL A 58 -6.66 -14.42 5.23
CA VAL A 58 -6.48 -15.03 6.56
C VAL A 58 -5.65 -16.30 6.49
N SER A 59 -5.96 -17.19 5.54
CA SER A 59 -5.23 -18.47 5.38
C SER A 59 -3.74 -18.25 5.09
N GLN A 60 -3.40 -17.24 4.27
CA GLN A 60 -2.02 -16.87 4.00
C GLN A 60 -1.34 -16.32 5.25
N LEU A 61 -2.00 -15.39 5.95
CA LEU A 61 -1.50 -14.79 7.20
C LEU A 61 -1.11 -15.86 8.24
N GLU A 62 -1.98 -16.87 8.42
CA GLU A 62 -1.75 -17.94 9.39
C GLU A 62 -0.63 -18.90 8.94
N LYS A 63 -0.56 -19.25 7.66
CA LYS A 63 0.55 -20.03 7.08
C LYS A 63 1.90 -19.32 7.24
N GLU A 64 1.90 -17.98 7.20
CA GLU A 64 3.10 -17.14 7.38
C GLU A 64 3.44 -16.91 8.88
N GLY A 65 2.75 -17.57 9.81
CA GLY A 65 3.10 -17.63 11.24
C GLY A 65 2.42 -16.60 12.13
N SER A 66 1.50 -15.80 11.63
CA SER A 66 0.68 -14.91 12.46
C SER A 66 -0.58 -15.63 12.94
N ARG A 67 -1.01 -15.33 14.17
CA ARG A 67 -2.32 -15.79 14.68
C ARG A 67 -3.41 -14.81 14.30
N HIS A 68 -4.48 -15.28 13.67
CA HIS A 68 -5.67 -14.46 13.39
C HIS A 68 -6.75 -14.58 14.49
N ILE A 69 -7.46 -13.48 14.72
CA ILE A 69 -8.65 -13.43 15.57
C ILE A 69 -9.75 -12.71 14.81
N THR A 70 -10.82 -13.42 14.50
CA THR A 70 -11.95 -12.87 13.72
C THR A 70 -12.88 -12.08 14.62
N TRP A 71 -12.78 -10.73 14.56
CA TRP A 71 -13.70 -9.78 15.18
C TRP A 71 -14.08 -8.69 14.18
N THR A 72 -15.37 -8.42 14.02
CA THR A 72 -15.90 -7.39 13.11
C THR A 72 -15.65 -5.98 13.67
N VAL A 73 -14.36 -5.61 13.81
CA VAL A 73 -13.93 -4.32 14.38
C VAL A 73 -13.96 -3.17 13.37
N GLY A 74 -14.22 -3.46 12.09
CA GLY A 74 -14.26 -2.48 11.00
C GLY A 74 -15.61 -1.80 10.80
N SER A 75 -16.67 -2.36 11.31
CA SER A 75 -18.03 -1.82 11.16
C SER A 75 -18.16 -0.47 11.86
N LYS A 76 -18.70 0.53 11.13
CA LYS A 76 -19.01 1.87 11.68
C LYS A 76 -20.25 1.85 12.60
N SER A 77 -20.48 0.79 13.32
CA SER A 77 -21.58 0.60 14.24
C SER A 77 -21.11 0.69 15.70
N PRO A 78 -21.90 1.25 16.61
CA PRO A 78 -21.65 1.20 18.05
C PRO A 78 -21.44 -0.23 18.58
N LEU A 79 -21.99 -1.23 17.90
CA LEU A 79 -21.78 -2.66 18.20
C LEU A 79 -20.32 -3.09 18.17
N SER A 80 -19.46 -2.39 17.43
CA SER A 80 -18.02 -2.67 17.44
C SER A 80 -17.37 -2.41 18.81
N LEU A 81 -17.98 -1.57 19.65
CA LEU A 81 -17.50 -1.30 21.01
C LEU A 81 -17.60 -2.52 21.94
N ARG A 82 -18.43 -3.52 21.61
CA ARG A 82 -18.51 -4.80 22.34
C ARG A 82 -17.15 -5.50 22.44
N TYR A 83 -16.24 -5.23 21.50
CA TYR A 83 -14.90 -5.82 21.47
C TYR A 83 -13.89 -5.13 22.41
N VAL A 84 -14.23 -4.00 23.04
CA VAL A 84 -13.33 -3.25 23.94
C VAL A 84 -12.89 -4.12 25.14
N LEU A 85 -13.83 -4.77 25.84
CA LEU A 85 -13.51 -5.62 26.98
C LEU A 85 -12.79 -6.93 26.58
N PRO A 86 -13.23 -7.66 25.52
CA PRO A 86 -12.46 -8.79 25.00
C PRO A 86 -11.04 -8.40 24.61
N LEU A 87 -10.85 -7.26 23.93
CA LEU A 87 -9.51 -6.78 23.54
C LEU A 87 -8.66 -6.44 24.76
N ARG A 88 -9.22 -5.76 25.76
CA ARG A 88 -8.51 -5.50 27.01
C ARG A 88 -7.98 -6.79 27.64
N ARG A 89 -8.82 -7.85 27.72
CA ARG A 89 -8.42 -9.17 28.26
C ARG A 89 -7.33 -9.81 27.39
N LEU A 90 -7.45 -9.72 26.06
CA LEU A 90 -6.46 -10.23 25.12
C LEU A 90 -5.09 -9.56 25.33
N LEU A 91 -5.07 -8.22 25.44
CA LEU A 91 -3.85 -7.45 25.67
C LEU A 91 -3.14 -7.86 26.96
N GLN A 92 -3.91 -8.06 28.04
CA GLN A 92 -3.37 -8.48 29.35
C GLN A 92 -2.89 -9.93 29.33
N LYS A 93 -3.72 -10.88 28.85
CA LYS A 93 -3.42 -12.31 28.83
C LYS A 93 -2.16 -12.62 28.00
N ASN A 94 -1.98 -11.95 26.88
CA ASN A 94 -0.84 -12.17 26.00
C ASN A 94 0.37 -11.29 26.32
N LYS A 95 0.30 -10.44 27.37
CA LYS A 95 1.37 -9.49 27.74
C LYS A 95 1.85 -8.71 26.50
N VAL A 96 0.90 -8.11 25.76
CA VAL A 96 1.16 -7.44 24.49
C VAL A 96 2.11 -6.26 24.71
N ASP A 97 3.18 -6.20 23.91
CA ASP A 97 4.16 -5.12 23.94
C ASP A 97 3.71 -3.94 23.05
N ILE A 98 3.18 -4.24 21.87
CA ILE A 98 2.76 -3.26 20.85
C ILE A 98 1.31 -3.52 20.46
N LEU A 99 0.49 -2.46 20.48
CA LEU A 99 -0.82 -2.42 19.84
C LEU A 99 -0.74 -1.49 18.64
N HIS A 100 -0.78 -2.05 17.43
CA HIS A 100 -0.67 -1.32 16.18
C HIS A 100 -2.01 -1.21 15.45
N LEU A 101 -2.53 -0.01 15.34
CA LEU A 101 -3.84 0.31 14.79
C LEU A 101 -3.69 0.86 13.36
N ARG A 102 -4.29 0.17 12.40
CA ARG A 102 -4.08 0.44 10.97
C ARG A 102 -5.29 1.08 10.27
N SER A 103 -6.39 1.31 11.00
CA SER A 103 -7.58 1.95 10.44
C SER A 103 -8.42 2.58 11.54
N ARG A 104 -9.25 3.57 11.18
CA ARG A 104 -9.96 4.46 12.10
C ARG A 104 -10.91 3.73 13.06
N MET A 105 -11.78 2.84 12.59
CA MET A 105 -12.73 2.16 13.47
C MET A 105 -12.05 1.15 14.41
N PRO A 106 -11.15 0.25 13.91
CA PRO A 106 -10.30 -0.55 14.77
C PRO A 106 -9.47 0.29 15.77
N ALA A 107 -9.07 1.52 15.38
CA ALA A 107 -8.35 2.42 16.27
C ALA A 107 -9.21 2.92 17.43
N TRP A 108 -10.49 3.20 17.23
CA TRP A 108 -11.40 3.55 18.33
C TRP A 108 -11.55 2.40 19.32
N VAL A 109 -11.80 1.19 18.83
CA VAL A 109 -11.90 -0.01 19.70
C VAL A 109 -10.59 -0.24 20.45
N GLY A 110 -9.47 -0.20 19.72
CA GLY A 110 -8.12 -0.40 20.27
C GLY A 110 -7.76 0.65 21.33
N TYR A 111 -8.01 1.92 21.04
CA TYR A 111 -7.70 3.03 21.95
C TYR A 111 -8.52 2.97 23.24
N LEU A 112 -9.81 2.66 23.16
CA LEU A 112 -10.67 2.53 24.34
C LEU A 112 -10.23 1.35 25.22
N ALA A 113 -9.92 0.19 24.61
CA ALA A 113 -9.38 -0.96 25.34
C ALA A 113 -8.03 -0.60 25.98
N TRP A 114 -7.14 0.05 25.26
CA TRP A 114 -5.84 0.51 25.74
C TRP A 114 -5.99 1.51 26.90
N LYS A 115 -6.85 2.51 26.76
CA LYS A 115 -7.09 3.54 27.79
C LYS A 115 -7.68 2.95 29.08
N SER A 116 -8.48 1.88 28.97
CA SER A 116 -9.06 1.18 30.12
C SER A 116 -8.05 0.36 30.94
N LEU A 117 -6.83 0.14 30.43
CA LEU A 117 -5.76 -0.54 31.16
C LEU A 117 -5.07 0.42 32.15
N PRO A 118 -4.57 -0.09 33.29
CA PRO A 118 -3.64 0.65 34.13
C PRO A 118 -2.42 1.09 33.32
N GLU A 119 -1.92 2.28 33.54
CA GLU A 119 -0.87 2.89 32.71
C GLU A 119 0.39 2.05 32.60
N CYS A 120 0.82 1.45 33.73
CA CYS A 120 1.97 0.55 33.78
C CYS A 120 1.81 -0.74 32.95
N ARG A 121 0.56 -1.13 32.61
CA ARG A 121 0.23 -2.35 31.84
C ARG A 121 -0.20 -2.08 30.40
N ARG A 122 -0.24 -0.81 29.98
CA ARG A 122 -0.61 -0.48 28.58
C ARG A 122 0.50 -0.93 27.64
N PRO A 123 0.19 -1.57 26.49
CA PRO A 123 1.19 -1.72 25.41
C PRO A 123 1.57 -0.35 24.84
N ILE A 124 2.66 -0.27 24.11
CA ILE A 124 2.93 0.90 23.26
C ILE A 124 1.84 0.96 22.18
N LEU A 125 1.23 2.13 22.01
CA LEU A 125 0.21 2.37 21.00
C LEU A 125 0.85 2.96 19.74
N VAL A 126 0.76 2.24 18.63
CA VAL A 126 1.22 2.69 17.32
C VAL A 126 0.04 2.83 16.37
N THR A 127 0.03 3.86 15.56
CA THR A 127 -0.96 4.04 14.49
C THR A 127 -0.26 4.26 13.15
N THR A 128 -0.89 3.86 12.04
CA THR A 128 -0.38 4.16 10.69
C THR A 128 -1.43 4.90 9.87
N PHE A 129 -1.04 6.05 9.33
CA PHE A 129 -1.84 6.76 8.32
C PHE A 129 -1.57 6.15 6.95
N HIS A 130 -2.59 5.50 6.40
CA HIS A 130 -2.57 4.86 5.09
C HIS A 130 -3.24 5.69 3.98
N GLY A 131 -3.70 6.89 4.31
CA GLY A 131 -4.40 7.77 3.38
C GLY A 131 -4.58 9.18 3.95
N PHE A 132 -5.02 10.09 3.10
CA PHE A 132 -5.40 11.45 3.46
C PHE A 132 -6.76 11.44 4.17
N TYR A 133 -6.75 11.12 5.46
CA TYR A 133 -7.99 11.07 6.22
C TYR A 133 -8.60 12.46 6.39
N SER A 134 -9.94 12.54 6.25
CA SER A 134 -10.68 13.77 6.52
C SER A 134 -10.47 14.25 7.95
N VAL A 135 -10.28 15.55 8.13
CA VAL A 135 -10.00 16.18 9.43
C VAL A 135 -11.29 16.33 10.23
N ASN A 136 -11.53 15.40 11.12
CA ASN A 136 -12.69 15.38 12.03
C ASN A 136 -12.36 14.57 13.30
N ALA A 137 -13.24 14.64 14.30
CA ALA A 137 -13.05 13.93 15.57
C ALA A 137 -12.91 12.40 15.39
N TYR A 138 -13.59 11.80 14.40
CA TYR A 138 -13.51 10.38 14.11
C TYR A 138 -12.13 9.97 13.60
N SER A 139 -11.53 10.76 12.72
CA SER A 139 -10.22 10.48 12.13
C SER A 139 -9.05 10.87 13.05
N ALA A 140 -9.27 11.82 13.97
CA ALA A 140 -8.25 12.29 14.92
C ALA A 140 -7.70 11.17 15.83
N ILE A 141 -8.41 10.06 15.96
CA ILE A 141 -7.95 8.87 16.69
C ILE A 141 -6.62 8.34 16.14
N MET A 142 -6.39 8.46 14.84
CA MET A 142 -5.17 7.99 14.19
C MET A 142 -3.94 8.79 14.60
N ALA A 143 -4.12 10.03 15.05
CA ALA A 143 -3.03 10.87 15.58
C ALA A 143 -2.75 10.65 17.08
N LYS A 144 -3.46 9.75 17.77
CA LYS A 144 -3.32 9.51 19.22
C LYS A 144 -2.35 8.40 19.63
N GLY A 145 -1.68 7.75 18.67
CA GLY A 145 -0.66 6.75 18.96
C GLY A 145 0.53 7.33 19.74
N THR A 146 1.22 6.56 20.57
CA THR A 146 2.53 6.92 21.15
C THR A 146 3.54 7.16 20.01
N GLY A 147 3.51 6.30 18.98
CA GLY A 147 4.16 6.49 17.69
C GLY A 147 3.13 6.53 16.56
N VAL A 148 3.36 7.39 15.59
CA VAL A 148 2.52 7.51 14.37
C VAL A 148 3.40 7.25 13.17
N ILE A 149 3.03 6.29 12.34
CA ILE A 149 3.72 6.01 11.07
C ILE A 149 2.99 6.76 9.95
N ALA A 150 3.73 7.57 9.21
CA ALA A 150 3.32 8.15 7.94
C ALA A 150 3.91 7.31 6.80
N VAL A 151 3.07 6.89 5.84
CA VAL A 151 3.51 6.00 4.74
C VAL A 151 4.21 6.75 3.59
N SER A 152 4.19 8.08 3.62
CA SER A 152 4.86 8.98 2.67
C SER A 152 5.14 10.33 3.32
N ASP A 153 6.02 11.13 2.72
CA ASP A 153 6.25 12.49 3.20
C ASP A 153 5.01 13.38 3.02
N SER A 154 4.27 13.16 1.96
CA SER A 154 2.98 13.82 1.73
C SER A 154 1.98 13.54 2.87
N ILE A 155 1.91 12.31 3.35
CA ILE A 155 1.11 11.93 4.52
C ILE A 155 1.70 12.54 5.80
N ARG A 156 3.02 12.57 5.97
CA ARG A 156 3.68 13.22 7.12
C ARG A 156 3.33 14.70 7.18
N ARG A 157 3.39 15.42 6.05
CA ARG A 157 2.94 16.82 5.95
C ARG A 157 1.45 16.96 6.28
N HIS A 158 0.60 16.11 5.75
CA HIS A 158 -0.83 16.11 6.07
C HIS A 158 -1.09 15.95 7.58
N ILE A 159 -0.37 15.04 8.26
CA ILE A 159 -0.48 14.86 9.71
C ILE A 159 -0.07 16.13 10.45
N ARG A 160 1.06 16.73 10.09
CA ARG A 160 1.55 17.98 10.70
C ARG A 160 0.57 19.13 10.51
N GLU A 161 0.16 19.38 9.27
CA GLU A 161 -0.63 20.57 8.91
C GLU A 161 -2.09 20.47 9.31
N ARG A 162 -2.67 19.27 9.22
CA ARG A 162 -4.11 19.06 9.41
C ARG A 162 -4.48 18.53 10.78
N TYR A 163 -3.56 17.86 11.46
CA TYR A 163 -3.78 17.31 12.81
C TYR A 163 -2.90 17.98 13.87
N GLY A 164 -2.04 18.91 13.49
CA GLY A 164 -1.17 19.65 14.40
C GLY A 164 -0.16 18.75 15.14
N ARG A 165 0.20 17.60 14.54
CA ARG A 165 1.09 16.64 15.18
C ARG A 165 2.37 16.44 14.39
N GLU A 166 3.50 16.70 15.04
CA GLU A 166 4.85 16.49 14.51
C GLU A 166 5.63 15.49 15.37
N GLU A 167 5.54 15.63 16.69
CA GLU A 167 6.23 14.72 17.60
C GLU A 167 5.73 13.29 17.52
N GLY A 168 6.67 12.33 17.50
CA GLY A 168 6.39 10.91 17.43
C GLY A 168 5.86 10.44 16.07
N VAL A 169 5.90 11.29 15.03
CA VAL A 169 5.60 10.90 13.65
C VAL A 169 6.88 10.41 12.99
N THR A 170 6.84 9.18 12.47
CA THR A 170 7.95 8.55 11.76
C THR A 170 7.54 8.24 10.34
N LEU A 171 8.36 8.67 9.38
CA LEU A 171 8.20 8.31 7.98
C LEU A 171 8.71 6.88 7.78
N ILE A 172 7.84 5.99 7.33
CA ILE A 172 8.19 4.62 6.92
C ILE A 172 7.44 4.36 5.63
N PHE A 173 8.16 4.36 4.53
CA PHE A 173 7.59 4.08 3.22
C PHE A 173 6.98 2.69 3.14
N ARG A 174 5.99 2.52 2.26
CA ARG A 174 5.50 1.19 1.90
C ARG A 174 6.55 0.49 1.06
N GLY A 175 6.53 -0.84 1.11
CA GLY A 175 7.46 -1.66 0.36
C GLY A 175 6.78 -2.54 -0.67
N VAL A 176 7.60 -3.06 -1.58
CA VAL A 176 7.31 -4.16 -2.50
C VAL A 176 8.24 -5.32 -2.22
N ASP A 177 7.72 -6.54 -2.33
CA ASP A 177 8.52 -7.76 -2.21
C ASP A 177 9.30 -7.98 -3.51
N MET A 178 10.61 -7.70 -3.46
CA MET A 178 11.51 -7.80 -4.62
C MET A 178 11.71 -9.22 -5.12
N GLN A 179 11.31 -10.24 -4.36
CA GLN A 179 11.31 -11.64 -4.82
C GLN A 179 10.04 -11.97 -5.59
N GLN A 180 8.90 -11.46 -5.12
CA GLN A 180 7.61 -11.65 -5.78
C GLN A 180 7.53 -10.82 -7.07
N PHE A 181 8.04 -9.56 -7.05
CA PHE A 181 8.03 -8.63 -8.17
C PHE A 181 9.41 -8.54 -8.82
N ALA A 182 9.88 -9.69 -9.33
CA ALA A 182 11.11 -9.84 -10.08
C ALA A 182 10.79 -10.49 -11.42
N THR A 183 11.14 -9.82 -12.52
CA THR A 183 10.84 -10.30 -13.88
C THR A 183 11.44 -11.68 -14.15
N GLU A 184 12.63 -11.93 -13.61
CA GLU A 184 13.36 -13.20 -13.69
C GLU A 184 12.66 -14.38 -12.98
N HIS A 185 11.70 -14.10 -12.07
CA HIS A 185 10.93 -15.12 -11.36
C HIS A 185 9.53 -15.35 -11.95
N VAL A 186 9.16 -14.61 -12.99
CA VAL A 186 7.87 -14.79 -13.65
C VAL A 186 8.01 -15.85 -14.74
N ASP A 187 7.30 -16.97 -14.56
CA ASP A 187 7.22 -18.03 -15.57
C ASP A 187 6.57 -17.46 -16.86
N PRO A 188 7.23 -17.56 -18.03
CA PRO A 188 6.67 -17.11 -19.29
C PRO A 188 5.31 -17.70 -19.63
N MET A 189 5.03 -18.95 -19.22
CA MET A 189 3.71 -19.58 -19.38
C MET A 189 2.60 -18.80 -18.66
N ARG A 190 2.87 -18.22 -17.47
CA ARG A 190 1.90 -17.43 -16.74
C ARG A 190 1.57 -16.13 -17.51
N VAL A 191 2.57 -15.50 -18.12
CA VAL A 191 2.40 -14.29 -18.94
C VAL A 191 1.58 -14.62 -20.18
N GLU A 192 1.91 -15.72 -20.88
CA GLU A 192 1.20 -16.15 -22.08
C GLU A 192 -0.26 -16.52 -21.79
N ASN A 193 -0.52 -17.25 -20.72
CA ASN A 193 -1.88 -17.59 -20.29
C ASN A 193 -2.70 -16.32 -19.99
N LEU A 194 -2.06 -15.30 -19.41
CA LEU A 194 -2.70 -14.02 -19.12
C LEU A 194 -2.97 -13.23 -20.40
N ARG A 195 -2.00 -13.21 -21.33
CA ARG A 195 -2.14 -12.62 -22.67
C ARG A 195 -3.36 -13.17 -23.39
N GLN A 196 -3.47 -14.49 -23.46
CA GLN A 196 -4.58 -15.17 -24.12
C GLN A 196 -5.92 -14.88 -23.44
N ARG A 197 -5.96 -14.95 -22.09
CA ARG A 197 -7.17 -14.64 -21.32
C ARG A 197 -7.66 -13.22 -21.53
N TRP A 198 -6.76 -12.26 -21.64
CA TRP A 198 -7.11 -10.86 -21.86
C TRP A 198 -7.28 -10.52 -23.34
N GLY A 199 -6.97 -11.43 -24.25
CA GLY A 199 -7.04 -11.23 -25.69
C GLY A 199 -6.05 -10.18 -26.20
N ILE A 200 -4.85 -10.13 -25.61
CA ILE A 200 -3.80 -9.15 -25.96
C ILE A 200 -2.98 -9.64 -27.13
N ASN A 201 -2.80 -8.76 -28.12
CA ASN A 201 -1.90 -9.00 -29.25
C ASN A 201 -0.45 -8.73 -28.82
N ASP A 202 0.49 -9.57 -29.25
CA ASP A 202 1.91 -9.47 -28.93
C ASP A 202 2.68 -8.43 -29.78
N GLN A 203 2.09 -7.97 -30.89
CA GLN A 203 2.69 -7.01 -31.79
C GLN A 203 2.44 -5.54 -31.43
N THR A 204 1.57 -5.29 -30.46
CA THR A 204 1.06 -3.95 -30.15
C THR A 204 1.35 -3.61 -28.69
N PRO A 205 1.95 -2.43 -28.42
CA PRO A 205 2.26 -2.02 -27.04
C PRO A 205 1.05 -2.09 -26.12
N LEU A 206 1.25 -2.65 -24.91
CA LEU A 206 0.23 -2.77 -23.88
C LEU A 206 0.41 -1.73 -22.78
N ILE A 207 -0.58 -0.87 -22.63
CA ILE A 207 -0.66 0.13 -21.56
C ILE A 207 -1.57 -0.40 -20.46
N MET A 208 -1.10 -0.43 -19.22
CA MET A 208 -1.86 -0.99 -18.10
C MET A 208 -2.12 0.05 -17.01
N LEU A 209 -3.38 0.19 -16.58
CA LEU A 209 -3.76 0.92 -15.38
C LEU A 209 -4.31 -0.05 -14.33
N PRO A 210 -3.49 -0.43 -13.32
CA PRO A 210 -3.93 -1.31 -12.25
C PRO A 210 -4.49 -0.51 -11.07
N GLY A 211 -5.59 -0.98 -10.49
CA GLY A 211 -6.18 -0.40 -9.30
C GLY A 211 -7.69 -0.60 -9.24
N ARG A 212 -8.27 -0.35 -8.06
CA ARG A 212 -9.73 -0.39 -7.90
C ARG A 212 -10.41 0.56 -8.90
N LEU A 213 -11.51 0.11 -9.49
CA LEU A 213 -12.27 0.94 -10.44
C LEU A 213 -13.09 1.97 -9.66
N THR A 214 -12.50 3.12 -9.43
CA THR A 214 -13.08 4.24 -8.69
C THR A 214 -12.61 5.57 -9.27
N ARG A 215 -13.40 6.62 -9.15
CA ARG A 215 -13.05 7.98 -9.65
C ARG A 215 -11.70 8.48 -9.10
N LEU A 216 -11.32 8.05 -7.87
CA LEU A 216 -10.04 8.40 -7.27
C LEU A 216 -8.83 7.91 -8.07
N LYS A 217 -8.99 6.78 -8.79
CA LYS A 217 -7.92 6.16 -9.57
C LYS A 217 -7.82 6.67 -11.01
N GLY A 218 -8.75 7.54 -11.44
CA GLY A 218 -8.66 8.30 -12.69
C GLY A 218 -8.74 7.47 -13.96
N GLN A 219 -9.45 6.33 -13.95
CA GLN A 219 -9.65 5.54 -15.17
C GLN A 219 -10.38 6.32 -16.26
N ASP A 220 -11.26 7.22 -15.88
CA ASP A 220 -11.97 8.13 -16.80
C ASP A 220 -11.01 9.16 -17.43
N VAL A 221 -10.06 9.70 -16.68
CA VAL A 221 -9.01 10.58 -17.19
C VAL A 221 -8.10 9.82 -18.15
N PHE A 222 -7.72 8.60 -17.80
CA PHE A 222 -6.90 7.74 -18.65
C PHE A 222 -7.60 7.39 -19.97
N ILE A 223 -8.90 7.03 -19.97
CA ILE A 223 -9.64 6.75 -21.21
C ILE A 223 -9.71 8.01 -22.10
N LYS A 224 -9.95 9.19 -21.52
CA LYS A 224 -9.91 10.46 -22.26
C LYS A 224 -8.53 10.70 -22.86
N CYS A 225 -7.48 10.47 -22.12
CA CYS A 225 -6.09 10.55 -22.57
C CYS A 225 -5.86 9.64 -23.80
N LEU A 226 -6.28 8.36 -23.72
CA LEU A 226 -6.13 7.41 -24.82
C LEU A 226 -6.84 7.87 -26.12
N GLY A 227 -7.99 8.54 -25.99
CA GLY A 227 -8.70 9.12 -27.13
C GLY A 227 -8.00 10.32 -27.80
N MET A 228 -6.99 10.89 -27.14
CA MET A 228 -6.21 12.04 -27.62
C MET A 228 -4.84 11.66 -28.20
N LEU A 229 -4.45 10.38 -28.09
CA LEU A 229 -3.14 9.93 -28.56
C LEU A 229 -2.97 10.10 -30.07
N ARG A 230 -1.79 10.56 -30.47
CA ARG A 230 -1.34 10.57 -31.87
C ARG A 230 -0.98 9.17 -32.35
N HIS A 231 -0.35 8.39 -31.45
CA HIS A 231 -0.09 6.96 -31.65
C HIS A 231 -1.41 6.19 -31.65
N GLN A 232 -1.71 5.53 -32.76
CA GLN A 232 -2.97 4.78 -32.89
C GLN A 232 -2.80 3.28 -32.68
N ASP A 233 -1.58 2.78 -32.69
CA ASP A 233 -1.28 1.35 -32.49
C ASP A 233 -0.90 1.07 -31.03
N PHE A 234 -1.91 0.80 -30.22
CA PHE A 234 -1.78 0.43 -28.81
C PHE A 234 -2.96 -0.40 -28.36
N GLN A 235 -2.75 -1.14 -27.28
CA GLN A 235 -3.79 -1.77 -26.48
C GLN A 235 -3.72 -1.26 -25.04
N ALA A 236 -4.86 -1.20 -24.36
CA ALA A 236 -4.91 -0.77 -22.97
C ALA A 236 -5.77 -1.69 -22.12
N VAL A 237 -5.35 -1.95 -20.88
CA VAL A 237 -6.12 -2.72 -19.90
C VAL A 237 -6.31 -1.95 -18.59
N LEU A 238 -7.54 -1.98 -18.10
CA LEU A 238 -7.90 -1.57 -16.74
C LEU A 238 -7.99 -2.82 -15.89
N VAL A 239 -7.07 -2.97 -14.93
CA VAL A 239 -6.98 -4.14 -14.05
C VAL A 239 -7.55 -3.79 -12.68
N GLY A 240 -8.75 -4.25 -12.40
CA GLY A 240 -9.47 -4.00 -11.14
C GLY A 240 -10.80 -4.71 -11.10
N ASP A 241 -11.34 -4.89 -9.90
CA ASP A 241 -12.63 -5.57 -9.72
C ASP A 241 -13.76 -4.76 -10.39
N THR A 242 -14.49 -5.41 -11.29
CA THR A 242 -15.60 -4.80 -12.04
C THR A 242 -16.94 -4.92 -11.30
N GLU A 243 -17.02 -5.70 -10.23
CA GLU A 243 -18.24 -5.94 -9.45
C GLU A 243 -18.35 -4.98 -8.25
N GLU A 244 -17.22 -4.43 -7.78
CA GLU A 244 -17.16 -3.56 -6.61
C GLU A 244 -17.91 -2.22 -6.84
N ASN A 245 -17.92 -1.70 -8.09
CA ASN A 245 -18.59 -0.45 -8.44
C ASN A 245 -19.20 -0.50 -9.86
N PRO A 246 -20.28 -1.28 -10.07
CA PRO A 246 -20.83 -1.55 -11.41
C PRO A 246 -21.31 -0.30 -12.13
N GLY A 247 -21.81 0.72 -11.42
CA GLY A 247 -22.23 2.00 -12.03
C GLY A 247 -21.06 2.74 -12.66
N PHE A 248 -19.93 2.83 -11.99
CA PHE A 248 -18.75 3.47 -12.55
C PHE A 248 -18.12 2.65 -13.71
N VAL A 249 -18.16 1.33 -13.60
CA VAL A 249 -17.71 0.43 -14.68
C VAL A 249 -18.54 0.67 -15.95
N GLU A 250 -19.85 0.84 -15.84
CA GLU A 250 -20.70 1.13 -16.99
C GLU A 250 -20.41 2.51 -17.59
N GLU A 251 -20.17 3.53 -16.77
CA GLU A 251 -19.70 4.84 -17.23
C GLU A 251 -18.39 4.73 -18.03
N LEU A 252 -17.42 3.92 -17.54
CA LEU A 252 -16.16 3.71 -18.25
C LEU A 252 -16.35 3.00 -19.58
N ARG A 253 -17.30 2.03 -19.68
CA ARG A 253 -17.63 1.36 -20.94
C ARG A 253 -18.21 2.36 -21.97
N GLN A 254 -19.14 3.19 -21.54
CA GLN A 254 -19.74 4.22 -22.38
C GLN A 254 -18.69 5.24 -22.83
N LEU A 255 -17.84 5.69 -21.93
CA LEU A 255 -16.75 6.61 -22.25
C LEU A 255 -15.78 5.99 -23.29
N THR A 256 -15.44 4.71 -23.13
CA THR A 256 -14.58 3.96 -24.07
C THR A 256 -15.21 3.93 -25.46
N ALA A 257 -16.49 3.62 -25.55
CA ALA A 257 -17.22 3.59 -26.82
C ALA A 257 -17.29 4.98 -27.48
N HIS A 258 -17.65 6.03 -26.72
CA HIS A 258 -17.73 7.40 -27.23
C HIS A 258 -16.37 7.98 -27.68
N SER A 259 -15.27 7.51 -27.06
CA SER A 259 -13.91 7.91 -27.44
C SER A 259 -13.36 7.13 -28.64
N GLY A 260 -14.13 6.26 -29.29
CA GLY A 260 -13.69 5.44 -30.42
C GLY A 260 -12.66 4.37 -30.06
N LEU A 261 -12.58 3.96 -28.78
CA LEU A 261 -11.60 3.04 -28.24
C LEU A 261 -12.12 1.61 -28.08
N ALA A 262 -13.29 1.33 -28.65
CA ALA A 262 -13.86 -0.03 -28.65
C ALA A 262 -12.88 -1.02 -29.26
N GLY A 263 -12.61 -2.13 -28.56
CA GLY A 263 -11.62 -3.13 -28.96
C GLY A 263 -10.17 -2.82 -28.58
N LYS A 264 -9.81 -1.55 -28.34
CA LYS A 264 -8.46 -1.18 -27.85
C LYS A 264 -8.35 -1.19 -26.33
N VAL A 265 -9.40 -0.80 -25.60
CA VAL A 265 -9.44 -0.76 -24.13
C VAL A 265 -10.27 -1.91 -23.59
N ARG A 266 -9.71 -2.65 -22.65
CA ARG A 266 -10.37 -3.78 -21.98
C ARG A 266 -10.37 -3.61 -20.47
N MET A 267 -11.50 -3.93 -19.83
CA MET A 267 -11.64 -4.06 -18.39
C MET A 267 -11.55 -5.54 -18.04
N VAL A 268 -10.40 -5.96 -17.53
CA VAL A 268 -10.04 -7.38 -17.42
C VAL A 268 -10.38 -8.01 -16.05
N GLY A 269 -11.05 -7.24 -15.18
CA GLY A 269 -11.44 -7.71 -13.86
C GLY A 269 -10.27 -7.76 -12.87
N HIS A 270 -10.50 -8.44 -11.75
CA HIS A 270 -9.47 -8.64 -10.73
C HIS A 270 -8.39 -9.60 -11.21
N CYS A 271 -7.13 -9.21 -11.07
CA CYS A 271 -5.98 -10.07 -11.36
C CYS A 271 -5.28 -10.48 -10.05
N MET A 272 -5.19 -11.79 -9.82
CA MET A 272 -4.44 -12.33 -8.67
C MET A 272 -2.94 -12.41 -8.95
N ASP A 273 -2.55 -12.56 -10.21
CA ASP A 273 -1.17 -12.69 -10.66
C ASP A 273 -0.65 -11.36 -11.20
N MET A 274 -0.47 -10.40 -10.30
CA MET A 274 0.05 -9.08 -10.66
C MET A 274 1.48 -9.11 -11.22
N PRO A 275 2.41 -9.96 -10.74
CA PRO A 275 3.73 -10.06 -11.39
C PRO A 275 3.64 -10.42 -12.88
N ALA A 276 2.82 -11.41 -13.27
CA ALA A 276 2.61 -11.72 -14.69
C ALA A 276 1.91 -10.59 -15.45
N ALA A 277 0.98 -9.87 -14.81
CA ALA A 277 0.33 -8.71 -15.41
C ALA A 277 1.33 -7.57 -15.69
N TYR A 278 2.19 -7.26 -14.73
CA TYR A 278 3.25 -6.26 -14.96
C TYR A 278 4.28 -6.75 -16.00
N ALA A 279 4.65 -8.02 -15.99
CA ALA A 279 5.55 -8.57 -17.01
C ALA A 279 4.97 -8.40 -18.42
N LEU A 280 3.66 -8.58 -18.59
CA LEU A 280 2.94 -8.42 -19.85
C LEU A 280 2.86 -6.96 -20.32
N ALA A 281 2.76 -5.99 -19.42
CA ALA A 281 2.62 -4.58 -19.75
C ALA A 281 3.94 -3.96 -20.27
N ASP A 282 3.85 -2.99 -21.18
CA ASP A 282 4.98 -2.17 -21.64
C ASP A 282 5.07 -0.87 -20.86
N ILE A 283 3.93 -0.22 -20.57
CA ILE A 283 3.86 1.02 -19.81
C ILE A 283 2.76 0.88 -18.75
N VAL A 284 3.04 1.36 -17.53
CA VAL A 284 2.09 1.32 -16.43
C VAL A 284 1.64 2.73 -16.03
N ILE A 285 0.35 2.92 -15.85
CA ILE A 285 -0.26 4.20 -15.53
C ILE A 285 -0.75 4.21 -14.08
N SER A 286 -0.49 5.32 -13.39
CA SER A 286 -1.07 5.66 -12.08
C SER A 286 -1.75 7.03 -12.18
N ALA A 287 -3.05 7.03 -12.52
CA ALA A 287 -3.82 8.23 -12.89
C ALA A 287 -4.64 8.80 -11.74
N SER A 288 -4.24 8.61 -10.47
CA SER A 288 -5.00 9.15 -9.33
C SER A 288 -5.35 10.63 -9.55
N SER A 289 -6.64 10.96 -9.55
CA SER A 289 -7.12 12.24 -10.07
C SER A 289 -7.61 13.21 -8.97
N SER A 290 -8.75 12.93 -8.35
CA SER A 290 -9.42 13.85 -7.42
C SER A 290 -8.77 13.92 -6.03
N GLU A 291 -8.09 12.87 -5.61
CA GLU A 291 -7.35 12.82 -4.35
C GLU A 291 -5.94 12.28 -4.59
N PRO A 292 -4.94 12.80 -3.86
CA PRO A 292 -3.57 12.33 -4.01
C PRO A 292 -3.42 10.87 -3.57
N GLU A 293 -2.60 10.12 -4.28
CA GLU A 293 -2.19 8.78 -3.86
C GLU A 293 -1.43 8.86 -2.54
N ALA A 294 -1.79 8.05 -1.57
CA ALA A 294 -1.11 8.09 -0.28
C ALA A 294 0.36 7.64 -0.36
N PHE A 295 0.63 6.66 -1.23
CA PHE A 295 1.99 6.18 -1.51
C PHE A 295 2.16 5.70 -2.95
N GLY A 296 1.21 4.89 -3.49
CA GLY A 296 1.29 4.36 -4.85
C GLY A 296 1.99 3.00 -4.93
N ARG A 297 1.44 1.97 -4.27
CA ARG A 297 2.00 0.61 -4.34
C ARG A 297 2.09 0.08 -5.77
N THR A 298 1.08 0.32 -6.59
CA THR A 298 1.07 -0.11 -8.00
C THR A 298 2.22 0.49 -8.80
N THR A 299 2.61 1.72 -8.47
CA THR A 299 3.77 2.41 -9.07
C THR A 299 5.07 1.69 -8.74
N ILE A 300 5.33 1.42 -7.45
CA ILE A 300 6.57 0.73 -7.05
C ILE A 300 6.58 -0.75 -7.45
N GLU A 301 5.43 -1.40 -7.56
CA GLU A 301 5.31 -2.77 -8.09
C GLU A 301 5.69 -2.81 -9.58
N ALA A 302 5.21 -1.85 -10.38
CA ALA A 302 5.59 -1.71 -11.79
C ALA A 302 7.10 -1.41 -11.95
N MET A 303 7.61 -0.45 -11.17
CA MET A 303 9.03 -0.10 -11.18
C MET A 303 9.92 -1.28 -10.74
N ALA A 304 9.52 -2.08 -9.75
CA ALA A 304 10.22 -3.29 -9.34
C ALA A 304 10.34 -4.31 -10.48
N MET A 305 9.29 -4.39 -11.32
CA MET A 305 9.28 -5.22 -12.54
C MET A 305 9.98 -4.57 -13.73
N GLY A 306 10.72 -3.47 -13.53
CA GLY A 306 11.43 -2.77 -14.60
C GLY A 306 10.51 -2.11 -15.62
N LYS A 307 9.29 -1.75 -15.25
CA LYS A 307 8.34 -1.10 -16.17
C LYS A 307 8.37 0.42 -16.00
N PRO A 308 8.46 1.17 -17.11
CA PRO A 308 8.31 2.62 -17.08
C PRO A 308 6.91 3.00 -16.61
N VAL A 309 6.81 4.09 -15.84
CA VAL A 309 5.56 4.51 -15.21
C VAL A 309 5.21 5.94 -15.60
N ILE A 310 3.95 6.20 -15.93
CA ILE A 310 3.40 7.55 -16.00
C ILE A 310 2.47 7.73 -14.80
N ALA A 311 2.78 8.68 -13.92
CA ALA A 311 2.05 8.89 -12.68
C ALA A 311 1.62 10.35 -12.52
N THR A 312 0.48 10.59 -11.88
CA THR A 312 0.04 11.94 -11.57
C THR A 312 0.91 12.59 -10.49
N ALA A 313 1.32 13.84 -10.70
CA ALA A 313 2.26 14.60 -9.90
C ALA A 313 1.65 15.09 -8.56
N HIS A 314 1.11 14.18 -7.76
CA HIS A 314 0.63 14.50 -6.42
C HIS A 314 0.74 13.32 -5.43
N GLY A 315 0.73 13.64 -4.14
CA GLY A 315 0.84 12.63 -3.08
C GLY A 315 2.14 11.84 -3.15
N GLY A 316 2.06 10.54 -2.90
CA GLY A 316 3.20 9.62 -2.86
C GLY A 316 3.88 9.41 -4.22
N SER A 317 3.22 9.74 -5.35
CA SER A 317 3.86 9.65 -6.66
C SER A 317 5.08 10.57 -6.78
N LEU A 318 5.04 11.75 -6.13
CA LEU A 318 6.17 12.69 -6.07
C LEU A 318 7.40 12.14 -5.34
N GLU A 319 7.23 11.07 -4.59
CA GLU A 319 8.30 10.45 -3.80
C GLU A 319 8.79 9.16 -4.47
N THR A 320 7.90 8.47 -5.18
CA THR A 320 8.22 7.19 -5.82
C THR A 320 8.83 7.39 -7.19
N VAL A 321 8.31 8.31 -8.01
CA VAL A 321 8.79 8.58 -9.38
C VAL A 321 9.71 9.78 -9.39
N VAL A 322 10.83 9.67 -10.12
CA VAL A 322 11.69 10.79 -10.50
C VAL A 322 11.38 11.13 -11.93
N ASP A 323 10.87 12.35 -12.14
CA ASP A 323 10.40 12.79 -13.46
C ASP A 323 11.51 12.73 -14.51
N LEU A 324 11.19 12.19 -15.69
CA LEU A 324 12.10 11.99 -16.83
C LEU A 324 13.33 11.11 -16.54
N GLU A 325 13.36 10.41 -15.40
CA GLU A 325 14.43 9.46 -15.06
C GLU A 325 13.89 8.04 -14.85
N THR A 326 12.84 7.89 -14.01
CA THR A 326 12.23 6.59 -13.69
C THR A 326 10.82 6.46 -14.21
N GLY A 327 10.32 7.50 -14.86
CA GLY A 327 8.98 7.63 -15.41
C GLY A 327 8.65 9.08 -15.68
N TRP A 328 7.36 9.37 -15.90
CA TRP A 328 6.85 10.72 -16.11
C TRP A 328 5.89 11.11 -15.00
N LEU A 329 5.98 12.37 -14.58
CA LEU A 329 5.04 12.99 -13.67
C LEU A 329 4.15 13.96 -14.47
N VAL A 330 2.84 13.70 -14.48
CA VAL A 330 1.84 14.48 -15.21
C VAL A 330 0.87 15.17 -14.27
N GLN A 331 0.25 16.26 -14.72
CA GLN A 331 -0.71 17.01 -13.90
C GLN A 331 -1.95 16.15 -13.57
N PRO A 332 -2.41 16.15 -12.31
CA PRO A 332 -3.61 15.43 -11.91
C PRO A 332 -4.84 15.93 -12.68
N SER A 333 -5.71 15.01 -13.09
CA SER A 333 -6.94 15.29 -13.84
C SER A 333 -6.74 15.97 -15.20
N ASP A 334 -5.53 15.94 -15.74
CA ASP A 334 -5.20 16.50 -17.05
C ASP A 334 -4.93 15.37 -18.08
N PRO A 335 -5.93 15.00 -18.89
CA PRO A 335 -5.76 13.98 -19.93
C PRO A 335 -4.83 14.42 -21.07
N ILE A 336 -4.65 15.74 -21.30
CA ILE A 336 -3.79 16.26 -22.37
C ILE A 336 -2.32 16.09 -21.98
N ASP A 337 -1.97 16.45 -20.74
CA ASP A 337 -0.59 16.26 -20.23
C ASP A 337 -0.22 14.78 -20.15
N MET A 338 -1.16 13.93 -19.75
CA MET A 338 -0.98 12.48 -19.75
C MET A 338 -0.81 11.91 -21.16
N ALA A 339 -1.58 12.42 -22.16
CA ALA A 339 -1.47 12.01 -23.54
C ALA A 339 -0.10 12.40 -24.14
N ARG A 340 0.40 13.59 -23.80
CA ARG A 340 1.73 14.05 -24.22
C ARG A 340 2.84 13.11 -23.70
N ALA A 341 2.80 12.78 -22.41
CA ALA A 341 3.79 11.86 -21.81
C ALA A 341 3.69 10.44 -22.40
N LEU A 342 2.48 9.98 -22.68
CA LEU A 342 2.26 8.65 -23.25
C LEU A 342 2.66 8.58 -24.73
N ASP A 343 2.37 9.62 -25.54
CA ASP A 343 2.88 9.73 -26.91
C ASP A 343 4.42 9.76 -26.96
N GLU A 344 5.05 10.48 -26.03
CA GLU A 344 6.51 10.49 -25.89
C GLU A 344 7.04 9.07 -25.59
N ALA A 345 6.47 8.39 -24.58
CA ALA A 345 6.87 7.04 -24.20
C ALA A 345 6.68 6.02 -25.34
N LEU A 346 5.56 6.07 -26.06
CA LEU A 346 5.26 5.18 -27.20
C LEU A 346 6.13 5.45 -28.42
N SER A 347 6.69 6.67 -28.55
CA SER A 347 7.59 7.05 -29.65
C SER A 347 9.06 6.75 -29.36
N MET A 348 9.38 6.35 -28.12
CA MET A 348 10.77 6.04 -27.73
C MET A 348 11.24 4.71 -28.31
N GLU A 349 12.53 4.64 -28.58
CA GLU A 349 13.19 3.35 -28.83
C GLU A 349 13.09 2.44 -27.59
N SER A 350 12.85 1.15 -27.81
CA SER A 350 12.69 0.16 -26.75
C SER A 350 13.86 0.14 -25.75
N SER A 351 15.08 0.37 -26.24
CA SER A 351 16.29 0.48 -25.41
C SER A 351 16.20 1.60 -24.39
N ARG A 352 15.75 2.78 -24.84
CA ARG A 352 15.62 3.95 -23.98
C ARG A 352 14.44 3.81 -23.00
N LEU A 353 13.33 3.25 -23.44
CA LEU A 353 12.20 2.95 -22.57
C LEU A 353 12.60 1.95 -21.46
N SER A 354 13.42 0.95 -21.80
CA SER A 354 13.97 0.01 -20.84
C SER A 354 14.90 0.66 -19.80
N GLU A 355 15.64 1.72 -20.17
CA GLU A 355 16.48 2.47 -19.21
C GLU A 355 15.64 3.11 -18.09
N PHE A 356 14.47 3.66 -18.42
CA PHE A 356 13.52 4.19 -17.40
C PHE A 356 13.09 3.09 -16.43
N GLY A 357 12.75 1.92 -16.96
CA GLY A 357 12.37 0.77 -16.16
C GLY A 357 13.48 0.30 -15.22
N GLU A 358 14.72 0.17 -15.72
CA GLU A 358 15.86 -0.25 -14.90
C GLU A 358 16.23 0.77 -13.82
N LYS A 359 16.22 2.06 -14.12
CA LYS A 359 16.39 3.12 -13.11
C LYS A 359 15.28 3.05 -12.06
N GLY A 360 14.05 2.79 -12.48
CA GLY A 360 12.93 2.55 -11.58
C GLY A 360 13.16 1.36 -10.65
N LYS A 361 13.63 0.23 -11.20
CA LYS A 361 13.93 -1.00 -10.44
C LYS A 361 15.03 -0.75 -9.40
N ILE A 362 16.11 -0.03 -9.78
CA ILE A 362 17.19 0.34 -8.86
C ILE A 362 16.63 1.20 -7.71
N ARG A 363 15.86 2.26 -8.03
CA ARG A 363 15.26 3.14 -7.03
C ARG A 363 14.40 2.39 -6.04
N VAL A 364 13.58 1.44 -6.50
CA VAL A 364 12.72 0.62 -5.63
C VAL A 364 13.57 -0.25 -4.71
N ARG A 365 14.62 -0.89 -5.24
CA ARG A 365 15.53 -1.73 -4.46
C ARG A 365 16.22 -0.95 -3.34
N GLU A 366 16.58 0.29 -3.58
CA GLU A 366 17.26 1.14 -2.62
C GLU A 366 16.32 1.71 -1.54
N ASN A 367 15.06 2.04 -1.90
CA ASN A 367 14.22 2.88 -1.05
C ASN A 367 12.90 2.23 -0.61
N PHE A 368 12.35 1.25 -1.37
CA PHE A 368 10.96 0.84 -1.23
C PHE A 368 10.80 -0.68 -1.16
N THR A 369 11.68 -1.37 -0.42
CA THR A 369 11.54 -2.82 -0.22
C THR A 369 10.67 -3.14 0.99
N THR A 370 9.96 -4.27 0.94
CA THR A 370 9.18 -4.78 2.08
C THR A 370 10.07 -5.04 3.30
N ASP A 371 11.29 -5.53 3.08
CA ASP A 371 12.23 -5.80 4.17
C ASP A 371 12.59 -4.51 4.91
N SER A 372 12.99 -3.45 4.18
CA SER A 372 13.30 -2.15 4.78
C SER A 372 12.09 -1.55 5.53
N MET A 373 10.88 -1.63 4.97
CA MET A 373 9.65 -1.21 5.64
C MET A 373 9.44 -1.95 6.97
N CYS A 374 9.63 -3.27 6.97
CA CYS A 374 9.43 -4.10 8.15
C CYS A 374 10.51 -3.87 9.21
N GLU A 375 11.78 -3.75 8.80
CA GLU A 375 12.91 -3.44 9.68
C GLU A 375 12.74 -2.08 10.37
N GLN A 376 12.37 -1.05 9.62
CA GLN A 376 12.09 0.28 10.17
C GLN A 376 10.90 0.25 11.13
N THR A 377 9.87 -0.55 10.83
CA THR A 377 8.69 -0.72 11.71
C THR A 377 9.09 -1.40 13.03
N GLU A 378 9.89 -2.47 12.99
CA GLU A 378 10.41 -3.13 14.18
C GLU A 378 11.32 -2.20 14.98
N ALA A 379 12.22 -1.48 14.31
CA ALA A 379 13.11 -0.52 14.97
C ALA A 379 12.32 0.58 15.71
N LEU A 380 11.24 1.08 15.11
CA LEU A 380 10.33 2.02 15.77
C LEU A 380 9.70 1.39 17.03
N TYR A 381 9.20 0.14 16.95
CA TYR A 381 8.63 -0.54 18.12
C TYR A 381 9.64 -0.64 19.25
N ARG A 382 10.87 -1.04 18.97
CA ARG A 382 11.96 -1.17 19.95
C ARG A 382 12.35 0.17 20.55
N LYS A 383 12.46 1.22 19.72
CA LYS A 383 12.75 2.59 20.17
C LYS A 383 11.70 3.08 21.18
N LEU A 384 10.42 2.92 20.85
CA LEU A 384 9.32 3.36 21.73
C LEU A 384 9.27 2.56 23.06
N LEU A 385 9.55 1.27 23.01
CA LEU A 385 9.65 0.44 24.23
C LEU A 385 10.84 0.85 25.11
N GLY A 386 11.97 1.19 24.52
CA GLY A 386 13.16 1.69 25.20
C GLY A 386 12.92 3.01 25.91
N GLY A 387 12.32 3.98 25.22
CA GLY A 387 11.98 5.29 25.78
C GLY A 387 11.02 5.21 26.96
N ARG A 388 10.02 4.32 26.92
CA ARG A 388 9.09 4.13 28.04
C ARG A 388 9.78 3.58 29.30
N ARG A 389 10.77 2.70 29.15
CA ARG A 389 11.51 2.13 30.30
C ARG A 389 12.41 3.16 30.97
N ALA A 390 12.94 4.10 30.20
CA ALA A 390 13.76 5.18 30.72
C ALA A 390 12.97 6.20 31.57
N LEU A 391 11.64 6.31 31.33
CA LEU A 391 10.73 7.22 32.04
C LEU A 391 10.00 6.54 33.23
N ALA A 392 10.10 5.22 33.41
CA ALA A 392 9.53 4.54 34.56
C ALA A 392 10.43 4.77 35.79
N PRO A 393 9.90 5.29 36.92
CA PRO A 393 10.68 5.37 38.16
C PRO A 393 11.11 3.96 38.58
N ALA A 394 12.30 3.88 39.16
CA ALA A 394 12.91 2.65 39.65
C ALA A 394 12.10 2.01 40.80
#